data_514184b123a6b4212b0a6ebae3bc7745
#
_entry.id   514184b123a6b4212b0a6ebae3bc7745
#
_cell.length_a   1.000
_cell.length_b   1.000
_cell.length_c   1.000
_cell.angle_alpha   90.00
_cell.angle_beta   90.00
_cell.angle_gamma   90.00
#
_symmetry.space_group_name_H-M   'P 1'
#
loop_
_entity.id
_entity.type
_entity.pdbx_description
1 polymer ?
#
loop_
_entity_poly.entity_id
_entity_poly.type
_entity_poly.pdbx_seq_one_letter_code
_entity_poly.pdbx_strand_id
1 'polypeptide(L)'
;DLPTQAMCKCLGVSTSGYYEWCSRPASQRSINDRVMTERIRQIHVMSDCTYGRARVQAELRDMGLCVNHKRIERLMRQAKLRGVSRRRGFVVTTHRNPQAKAAPDLVKRQFTATGINQLWVADMTYVPTWAGFLYLAVVVDVYSRKVVGWAFGERMTSDLVIAALNMALHTRRPESVIHHSDQGSQYTSVAFGKRCEEMGVKPSMGTVGDAYDNAMAESFFATLECELIDRRSWKSKTEARLAIFTWIESWYNPLRRHSGIGQR
;
A
#
# COMPACT_ATOMS: atom_id res chain seq x y z
N ASP A 1 -3.04 -49.84 -18.82
CA ASP A 1 -1.68 -49.30 -18.69
C ASP A 1 -0.74 -49.99 -19.66
N LEU A 2 -0.03 -49.25 -20.51
CA LEU A 2 0.95 -49.80 -21.46
C LEU A 2 2.24 -50.14 -20.70
N PRO A 3 2.89 -51.29 -21.02
CA PRO A 3 4.18 -51.66 -20.44
C PRO A 3 5.24 -50.56 -20.72
N THR A 4 6.02 -50.18 -19.67
CA THR A 4 7.08 -49.15 -19.78
C THR A 4 8.03 -49.42 -20.96
N GLN A 5 8.34 -50.68 -21.24
CA GLN A 5 9.20 -51.09 -22.36
C GLN A 5 8.60 -50.71 -23.72
N ALA A 6 7.30 -50.90 -23.92
CA ALA A 6 6.60 -50.52 -25.14
C ALA A 6 6.58 -49.00 -25.32
N MET A 7 6.33 -48.24 -24.23
CA MET A 7 6.38 -46.77 -24.24
C MET A 7 7.78 -46.25 -24.60
N CYS A 8 8.82 -46.81 -24.00
CA CYS A 8 10.21 -46.44 -24.28
C CYS A 8 10.56 -46.66 -25.76
N LYS A 9 10.12 -47.79 -26.31
CA LYS A 9 10.32 -48.12 -27.74
C LYS A 9 9.62 -47.14 -28.66
N CYS A 10 8.38 -46.76 -28.36
CA CYS A 10 7.62 -45.77 -29.13
C CYS A 10 8.25 -44.38 -29.10
N LEU A 11 8.83 -43.98 -27.95
CA LEU A 11 9.48 -42.69 -27.75
C LEU A 11 10.96 -42.66 -28.15
N GLY A 12 11.53 -43.75 -28.63
CA GLY A 12 12.93 -43.83 -29.04
C GLY A 12 13.94 -43.68 -27.92
N VAL A 13 13.57 -44.01 -26.67
CA VAL A 13 14.44 -43.92 -25.50
C VAL A 13 14.77 -45.30 -24.94
N SER A 14 15.95 -45.48 -24.34
CA SER A 14 16.31 -46.77 -23.73
C SER A 14 15.54 -46.96 -22.40
N THR A 15 15.13 -48.19 -22.11
CA THR A 15 14.48 -48.54 -20.82
C THR A 15 15.41 -48.29 -19.63
N SER A 16 16.70 -48.56 -19.77
CA SER A 16 17.69 -48.26 -18.73
C SER A 16 17.81 -46.75 -18.47
N GLY A 17 17.87 -45.92 -19.53
CA GLY A 17 17.88 -44.47 -19.44
C GLY A 17 16.62 -43.92 -18.79
N TYR A 18 15.46 -44.50 -19.06
CA TYR A 18 14.21 -44.14 -18.39
C TYR A 18 14.26 -44.44 -16.90
N TYR A 19 14.67 -45.64 -16.48
CA TYR A 19 14.78 -45.98 -15.06
C TYR A 19 15.86 -45.17 -14.32
N GLU A 20 16.99 -44.91 -14.98
CA GLU A 20 18.02 -44.00 -14.44
C GLU A 20 17.47 -42.59 -14.26
N TRP A 21 16.70 -42.08 -15.23
CA TRP A 21 16.04 -40.77 -15.11
C TRP A 21 15.03 -40.74 -13.95
N CYS A 22 14.23 -41.81 -13.80
CA CYS A 22 13.27 -41.92 -12.69
C CYS A 22 13.95 -41.98 -11.32
N SER A 23 15.08 -42.65 -11.18
CA SER A 23 15.83 -42.84 -9.94
C SER A 23 16.81 -41.70 -9.62
N ARG A 24 17.05 -40.80 -10.60
CA ARG A 24 18.01 -39.73 -10.47
C ARG A 24 17.66 -38.79 -9.31
N PRO A 25 18.58 -38.53 -8.37
CA PRO A 25 18.35 -37.57 -7.32
C PRO A 25 18.10 -36.15 -7.88
N ALA A 26 17.37 -35.34 -7.12
CA ALA A 26 17.09 -33.97 -7.51
C ALA A 26 18.40 -33.19 -7.76
N SER A 27 18.47 -32.46 -8.88
CA SER A 27 19.66 -31.66 -9.18
C SER A 27 19.88 -30.57 -8.12
N GLN A 28 21.12 -30.14 -7.94
CA GLN A 28 21.46 -29.04 -7.03
C GLN A 28 20.63 -27.79 -7.31
N ARG A 29 20.35 -27.52 -8.57
CA ARG A 29 19.47 -26.42 -8.98
C ARG A 29 18.04 -26.62 -8.45
N SER A 30 17.50 -27.83 -8.53
CA SER A 30 16.15 -28.14 -8.01
C SER A 30 16.09 -28.00 -6.49
N ILE A 31 17.12 -28.46 -5.79
CA ILE A 31 17.24 -28.31 -4.34
C ILE A 31 17.28 -26.83 -3.97
N ASN A 32 18.13 -26.03 -4.64
CA ASN A 32 18.24 -24.59 -4.41
C ASN A 32 16.94 -23.84 -4.75
N ASP A 33 16.20 -24.29 -5.76
CA ASP A 33 14.91 -23.71 -6.12
C ASP A 33 13.84 -24.02 -5.08
N ARG A 34 13.84 -25.20 -4.48
CA ARG A 34 12.93 -25.53 -3.35
C ARG A 34 13.19 -24.64 -2.14
N VAL A 35 14.45 -24.50 -1.72
CA VAL A 35 14.84 -23.63 -0.61
C VAL A 35 14.43 -22.17 -0.88
N MET A 36 14.70 -21.70 -2.08
CA MET A 36 14.33 -20.34 -2.49
C MET A 36 12.81 -20.14 -2.53
N THR A 37 12.05 -21.10 -3.02
CA THR A 37 10.59 -21.06 -3.05
C THR A 37 10.01 -20.95 -1.64
N GLU A 38 10.59 -21.70 -0.67
CA GLU A 38 10.12 -21.60 0.70
C GLU A 38 10.37 -20.22 1.32
N ARG A 39 11.55 -19.64 1.08
CA ARG A 39 11.83 -18.24 1.50
C ARG A 39 10.86 -17.24 0.86
N ILE A 40 10.57 -17.38 -0.44
CA ILE A 40 9.58 -16.54 -1.15
C ILE A 40 8.20 -16.72 -0.51
N ARG A 41 7.82 -17.94 -0.12
CA ARG A 41 6.54 -18.21 0.54
C ARG A 41 6.46 -17.53 1.91
N GLN A 42 7.53 -17.59 2.70
CA GLN A 42 7.59 -16.91 3.99
C GLN A 42 7.43 -15.40 3.86
N ILE A 43 8.12 -14.75 2.91
CA ILE A 43 7.97 -13.33 2.60
C ILE A 43 6.53 -13.01 2.16
N HIS A 44 5.94 -13.88 1.35
CA HIS A 44 4.57 -13.70 0.85
C HIS A 44 3.55 -13.80 1.99
N VAL A 45 3.70 -14.76 2.90
CA VAL A 45 2.86 -14.89 4.11
C VAL A 45 3.05 -13.71 5.05
N MET A 46 4.30 -13.28 5.32
CA MET A 46 4.61 -12.11 6.14
C MET A 46 3.87 -10.84 5.65
N SER A 47 3.73 -10.69 4.34
CA SER A 47 3.01 -9.57 3.72
C SER A 47 1.50 -9.79 3.60
N ASP A 48 0.91 -10.71 4.32
CA ASP A 48 -0.50 -11.12 4.16
C ASP A 48 -0.87 -11.44 2.70
N CYS A 49 0.03 -12.12 1.99
CA CYS A 49 -0.11 -12.50 0.58
C CYS A 49 -0.28 -11.31 -0.39
N THR A 50 0.22 -10.12 -0.03
CA THR A 50 0.08 -8.92 -0.87
C THR A 50 1.29 -8.67 -1.76
N TYR A 51 2.48 -9.15 -1.38
CA TYR A 51 3.71 -8.85 -2.13
C TYR A 51 3.80 -9.59 -3.45
N GLY A 52 4.01 -8.82 -4.50
CA GLY A 52 4.42 -9.33 -5.81
C GLY A 52 5.94 -9.37 -5.97
N ARG A 53 6.40 -9.80 -7.14
CA ARG A 53 7.81 -10.02 -7.50
C ARG A 53 8.77 -8.93 -7.03
N ALA A 54 8.44 -7.64 -7.25
CA ALA A 54 9.36 -6.54 -6.97
C ALA A 54 9.66 -6.39 -5.47
N ARG A 55 8.64 -6.49 -4.62
CA ARG A 55 8.80 -6.40 -3.17
C ARG A 55 9.45 -7.66 -2.60
N VAL A 56 9.10 -8.84 -3.10
CA VAL A 56 9.79 -10.11 -2.76
C VAL A 56 11.27 -10.02 -3.09
N GLN A 57 11.64 -9.45 -4.24
CA GLN A 57 13.05 -9.26 -4.61
C GLN A 57 13.78 -8.31 -3.65
N ALA A 58 13.12 -7.25 -3.21
CA ALA A 58 13.70 -6.31 -2.26
C ALA A 58 13.94 -6.98 -0.89
N GLU A 59 12.97 -7.77 -0.39
CA GLU A 59 13.16 -8.54 0.86
C GLU A 59 14.32 -9.52 0.75
N LEU A 60 14.40 -10.29 -0.33
CA LEU A 60 15.51 -11.22 -0.53
C LEU A 60 16.86 -10.50 -0.56
N ARG A 61 16.93 -9.31 -1.18
CA ARG A 61 18.15 -8.49 -1.22
C ARG A 61 18.59 -8.05 0.17
N ASP A 62 17.66 -7.61 1.02
CA ASP A 62 17.94 -7.19 2.39
C ASP A 62 18.38 -8.38 3.28
N MET A 63 17.94 -9.60 2.92
CA MET A 63 18.46 -10.85 3.52
C MET A 63 19.83 -11.26 2.95
N GLY A 64 20.48 -10.44 2.12
CA GLY A 64 21.75 -10.74 1.46
C GLY A 64 21.66 -11.67 0.25
N LEU A 65 20.46 -11.94 -0.26
CA LEU A 65 20.22 -12.88 -1.36
C LEU A 65 19.98 -12.16 -2.68
N CYS A 66 21.02 -12.06 -3.50
CA CYS A 66 20.93 -11.47 -4.84
C CYS A 66 20.33 -12.47 -5.84
N VAL A 67 19.00 -12.40 -6.05
CA VAL A 67 18.27 -13.30 -6.95
C VAL A 67 17.73 -12.53 -8.14
N ASN A 68 17.95 -13.10 -9.35
CA ASN A 68 17.43 -12.51 -10.58
C ASN A 68 15.88 -12.51 -10.58
N HIS A 69 15.30 -11.37 -11.02
CA HIS A 69 13.84 -11.18 -11.04
C HIS A 69 13.10 -12.25 -11.87
N LYS A 70 13.67 -12.74 -12.99
CA LYS A 70 13.08 -13.81 -13.80
C LYS A 70 12.99 -15.12 -13.03
N ARG A 71 14.01 -15.43 -12.18
CA ARG A 71 13.98 -16.62 -11.32
C ARG A 71 12.89 -16.50 -10.26
N ILE A 72 12.77 -15.37 -9.60
CA ILE A 72 11.71 -15.11 -8.60
C ILE A 72 10.33 -15.27 -9.23
N GLU A 73 10.12 -14.64 -10.39
CA GLU A 73 8.84 -14.72 -11.11
C GLU A 73 8.47 -16.16 -11.48
N ARG A 74 9.45 -16.94 -11.97
CA ARG A 74 9.25 -18.36 -12.30
C ARG A 74 8.85 -19.18 -11.08
N LEU A 75 9.57 -19.01 -9.95
CA LEU A 75 9.31 -19.73 -8.71
C LEU A 75 7.96 -19.33 -8.11
N MET A 76 7.61 -18.04 -8.08
CA MET A 76 6.29 -17.58 -7.64
C MET A 76 5.17 -18.18 -8.50
N ARG A 77 5.34 -18.22 -9.83
CA ARG A 77 4.35 -18.82 -10.74
C ARG A 77 4.18 -20.32 -10.49
N GLN A 78 5.28 -21.07 -10.35
CA GLN A 78 5.25 -22.50 -10.03
C GLN A 78 4.58 -22.79 -8.69
N ALA A 79 4.83 -21.94 -7.68
CA ALA A 79 4.22 -22.04 -6.35
C ALA A 79 2.80 -21.44 -6.28
N LYS A 80 2.25 -20.94 -7.40
CA LYS A 80 0.93 -20.26 -7.48
C LYS A 80 0.80 -19.04 -6.56
N LEU A 81 1.92 -18.37 -6.26
CA LEU A 81 1.96 -17.15 -5.46
C LEU A 81 1.73 -15.92 -6.35
N ARG A 82 0.79 -15.07 -5.98
CA ARG A 82 0.47 -13.82 -6.69
C ARG A 82 0.29 -12.69 -5.70
N GLY A 83 0.96 -11.55 -5.95
CA GLY A 83 0.69 -10.33 -5.19
C GLY A 83 -0.64 -9.69 -5.60
N VAL A 84 -1.15 -8.80 -4.77
CA VAL A 84 -2.34 -8.02 -5.09
C VAL A 84 -2.03 -6.95 -6.13
N SER A 85 -3.01 -6.66 -6.98
CA SER A 85 -2.94 -5.60 -7.99
C SER A 85 -4.08 -4.62 -7.75
N ARG A 86 -3.82 -3.33 -7.93
CA ARG A 86 -4.86 -2.31 -7.85
C ARG A 86 -5.94 -2.59 -8.89
N ARG A 87 -7.20 -2.62 -8.45
CA ARG A 87 -8.33 -2.66 -9.38
C ARG A 87 -8.38 -1.32 -10.13
N ARG A 88 -8.68 -1.37 -11.42
CA ARG A 88 -8.95 -0.18 -12.23
C ARG A 88 -10.42 0.21 -12.02
N GLY A 89 -10.66 1.24 -11.24
CA GLY A 89 -11.99 1.83 -11.06
C GLY A 89 -11.83 3.13 -10.30
N PHE A 90 -12.43 4.20 -10.80
CA PHE A 90 -12.37 5.53 -10.20
C PHE A 90 -13.78 5.92 -9.77
N VAL A 91 -13.96 6.31 -8.51
CA VAL A 91 -15.21 6.89 -8.00
C VAL A 91 -14.87 8.31 -7.51
N VAL A 92 -15.51 9.31 -8.12
CA VAL A 92 -15.38 10.72 -7.68
C VAL A 92 -16.24 10.92 -6.45
N THR A 93 -15.62 11.26 -5.30
CA THR A 93 -16.29 11.42 -4.00
C THR A 93 -16.28 12.84 -3.47
N THR A 94 -15.60 13.79 -4.14
CA THR A 94 -15.39 15.15 -3.63
C THR A 94 -16.50 16.10 -4.09
N HIS A 95 -17.19 16.73 -3.11
CA HIS A 95 -18.15 17.81 -3.34
C HIS A 95 -17.56 19.14 -2.85
N ARG A 96 -17.40 20.08 -3.77
CA ARG A 96 -16.87 21.42 -3.50
C ARG A 96 -17.93 22.35 -2.90
N ASN A 97 -17.51 23.22 -1.96
CA ASN A 97 -18.27 24.41 -1.58
C ASN A 97 -17.81 25.62 -2.43
N PRO A 98 -18.63 26.16 -3.35
CA PRO A 98 -18.22 27.25 -4.26
C PRO A 98 -17.90 28.59 -3.56
N GLN A 99 -18.34 28.78 -2.32
CA GLN A 99 -18.21 30.04 -1.57
C GLN A 99 -16.99 30.07 -0.64
N ALA A 100 -16.30 28.95 -0.44
CA ALA A 100 -15.15 28.89 0.44
C ALA A 100 -13.87 29.36 -0.27
N LYS A 101 -13.08 30.22 0.40
CA LYS A 101 -11.75 30.60 -0.08
C LYS A 101 -10.78 29.44 0.16
N ALA A 102 -10.27 28.86 -0.92
CA ALA A 102 -9.22 27.85 -0.84
C ALA A 102 -7.87 28.50 -0.53
N ALA A 103 -7.02 27.78 0.23
CA ALA A 103 -5.62 28.15 0.40
C ALA A 103 -4.86 28.09 -0.94
N PRO A 104 -3.76 28.88 -1.11
CA PRO A 104 -2.97 28.84 -2.34
C PRO A 104 -2.31 27.48 -2.52
N ASP A 105 -2.15 27.04 -3.78
CA ASP A 105 -1.36 25.86 -4.09
C ASP A 105 0.14 26.17 -3.92
N LEU A 106 0.74 25.64 -2.85
CA LEU A 106 2.17 25.78 -2.56
C LEU A 106 2.99 24.62 -3.14
N VAL A 107 2.34 23.55 -3.57
CA VAL A 107 2.99 22.31 -4.03
C VAL A 107 3.23 22.32 -5.54
N LYS A 108 2.32 22.92 -6.33
CA LYS A 108 2.42 23.05 -7.78
C LYS A 108 2.80 21.71 -8.45
N ARG A 109 2.13 20.62 -8.07
CA ARG A 109 2.40 19.25 -8.55
C ARG A 109 3.78 18.67 -8.20
N GLN A 110 4.58 19.36 -7.40
CA GLN A 110 5.89 18.88 -6.97
C GLN A 110 5.78 18.13 -5.64
N PHE A 111 5.25 16.92 -5.67
CA PHE A 111 5.13 16.04 -4.48
C PHE A 111 6.47 15.40 -4.13
N THR A 112 7.50 16.23 -3.95
CA THR A 112 8.84 15.83 -3.54
C THR A 112 9.23 16.59 -2.28
N ALA A 113 9.84 15.88 -1.35
CA ALA A 113 10.41 16.45 -0.14
C ALA A 113 11.84 15.93 0.03
N THR A 114 12.74 16.74 0.55
CA THR A 114 14.15 16.37 0.81
C THR A 114 14.36 15.82 2.22
N GLY A 115 13.34 15.96 3.09
CA GLY A 115 13.33 15.50 4.47
C GLY A 115 11.93 15.24 5.00
N ILE A 116 11.88 14.62 6.18
CA ILE A 116 10.63 14.36 6.90
C ILE A 116 9.98 15.68 7.34
N ASN A 117 8.65 15.68 7.45
CA ASN A 117 7.84 16.78 7.99
C ASN A 117 7.93 18.11 7.19
N GLN A 118 8.38 18.07 5.93
CA GLN A 118 8.37 19.25 5.06
C GLN A 118 7.03 19.41 4.34
N LEU A 119 6.47 18.29 3.88
CA LEU A 119 5.23 18.24 3.15
C LEU A 119 4.41 17.02 3.60
N TRP A 120 3.21 17.27 4.07
CA TRP A 120 2.19 16.27 4.34
C TRP A 120 1.08 16.37 3.31
N VAL A 121 0.58 15.24 2.86
CA VAL A 121 -0.64 15.16 2.03
C VAL A 121 -1.74 14.53 2.86
N ALA A 122 -2.95 15.04 2.72
CA ALA A 122 -4.10 14.58 3.48
C ALA A 122 -5.31 14.36 2.58
N ASP A 123 -6.13 13.41 2.95
CA ASP A 123 -7.37 13.10 2.28
C ASP A 123 -8.28 12.24 3.16
N MET A 124 -9.51 12.04 2.72
CA MET A 124 -10.52 11.24 3.42
C MET A 124 -11.12 10.19 2.50
N THR A 125 -11.45 9.05 3.10
CA THR A 125 -12.22 8.01 2.42
C THR A 125 -13.32 7.47 3.32
N TYR A 126 -14.17 6.62 2.78
CA TYR A 126 -15.14 5.85 3.55
C TYR A 126 -14.92 4.36 3.36
N VAL A 127 -15.18 3.61 4.42
CA VAL A 127 -15.10 2.15 4.44
C VAL A 127 -16.52 1.60 4.61
N PRO A 128 -17.04 0.84 3.65
CA PRO A 128 -18.36 0.26 3.77
C PRO A 128 -18.35 -0.88 4.80
N THR A 129 -19.32 -0.84 5.73
CA THR A 129 -19.57 -1.92 6.70
C THR A 129 -21.06 -2.29 6.68
N TRP A 130 -21.42 -3.42 7.24
CA TRP A 130 -22.83 -3.77 7.38
C TRP A 130 -23.61 -2.81 8.29
N ALA A 131 -22.89 -2.10 9.18
CA ALA A 131 -23.46 -1.08 10.07
C ALA A 131 -23.38 0.35 9.48
N GLY A 132 -23.21 0.48 8.16
CA GLY A 132 -23.05 1.76 7.46
C GLY A 132 -21.60 2.14 7.23
N PHE A 133 -21.35 3.38 6.77
CA PHE A 133 -20.01 3.86 6.44
C PHE A 133 -19.21 4.24 7.68
N LEU A 134 -17.94 3.84 7.70
CA LEU A 134 -16.93 4.37 8.59
C LEU A 134 -16.06 5.33 7.77
N TYR A 135 -15.88 6.55 8.23
CA TYR A 135 -15.04 7.55 7.57
C TYR A 135 -13.65 7.55 8.19
N LEU A 136 -12.64 7.70 7.34
CA LEU A 136 -11.23 7.72 7.69
C LEU A 136 -10.59 8.95 7.06
N ALA A 137 -9.99 9.83 7.88
CA ALA A 137 -9.07 10.86 7.42
C ALA A 137 -7.63 10.42 7.71
N VAL A 138 -6.71 10.73 6.80
CA VAL A 138 -5.29 10.41 6.93
C VAL A 138 -4.42 11.60 6.59
N VAL A 139 -3.25 11.65 7.22
CA VAL A 139 -2.15 12.56 6.90
C VAL A 139 -0.92 11.71 6.65
N VAL A 140 -0.33 11.85 5.46
CA VAL A 140 0.83 11.06 5.00
C VAL A 140 2.01 11.97 4.78
N ASP A 141 3.15 11.65 5.35
CA ASP A 141 4.42 12.35 5.11
C ASP A 141 4.98 11.96 3.74
N VAL A 142 5.22 12.97 2.90
CA VAL A 142 5.63 12.78 1.50
C VAL A 142 6.98 12.11 1.38
N TYR A 143 7.92 12.45 2.26
CA TYR A 143 9.28 11.91 2.22
C TYR A 143 9.34 10.45 2.67
N SER A 144 8.79 10.16 3.84
CA SER A 144 8.85 8.82 4.45
C SER A 144 7.76 7.87 4.00
N ARG A 145 6.70 8.38 3.35
CA ARG A 145 5.48 7.62 2.97
C ARG A 145 4.68 7.10 4.16
N LYS A 146 5.04 7.47 5.38
CA LYS A 146 4.33 7.04 6.60
C LYS A 146 3.05 7.84 6.81
N VAL A 147 2.03 7.15 7.27
CA VAL A 147 0.84 7.78 7.85
C VAL A 147 1.25 8.36 9.20
N VAL A 148 1.24 9.68 9.31
CA VAL A 148 1.68 10.40 10.52
C VAL A 148 0.52 10.83 11.39
N GLY A 149 -0.69 10.87 10.84
CA GLY A 149 -1.93 11.12 11.56
C GLY A 149 -3.11 10.48 10.86
N TRP A 150 -4.06 10.02 11.63
CA TRP A 150 -5.31 9.44 11.13
C TRP A 150 -6.42 9.59 12.17
N ALA A 151 -7.66 9.63 11.71
CA ALA A 151 -8.83 9.67 12.56
C ALA A 151 -10.01 8.93 11.93
N PHE A 152 -10.86 8.35 12.77
CA PHE A 152 -12.11 7.72 12.34
C PHE A 152 -13.31 8.54 12.79
N GLY A 153 -14.34 8.58 11.97
CA GLY A 153 -15.59 9.29 12.25
C GLY A 153 -16.82 8.58 11.69
N GLU A 154 -17.97 9.04 12.17
CA GLU A 154 -19.30 8.60 11.70
C GLU A 154 -19.78 9.44 10.50
N ARG A 155 -19.15 10.58 10.27
CA ARG A 155 -19.48 11.55 9.20
C ARG A 155 -18.21 12.21 8.69
N MET A 156 -18.25 12.72 7.45
CA MET A 156 -17.20 13.55 6.86
C MET A 156 -17.33 15.00 7.35
N THR A 157 -16.74 15.31 8.50
CA THR A 157 -16.77 16.64 9.11
C THR A 157 -15.38 17.27 9.15
N SER A 158 -15.31 18.58 9.35
CA SER A 158 -14.04 19.27 9.61
C SER A 158 -13.35 18.77 10.89
N ASP A 159 -14.11 18.34 11.90
CA ASP A 159 -13.54 17.77 13.13
C ASP A 159 -12.74 16.49 12.84
N LEU A 160 -13.15 15.70 11.86
CA LEU A 160 -12.46 14.48 11.48
C LEU A 160 -11.04 14.78 10.93
N VAL A 161 -10.92 15.77 10.03
CA VAL A 161 -9.63 16.16 9.45
C VAL A 161 -8.76 16.89 10.48
N ILE A 162 -9.37 17.69 11.37
CA ILE A 162 -8.67 18.33 12.47
C ILE A 162 -8.11 17.28 13.45
N ALA A 163 -8.86 16.23 13.75
CA ALA A 163 -8.38 15.14 14.62
C ALA A 163 -7.18 14.42 14.01
N ALA A 164 -7.21 14.12 12.69
CA ALA A 164 -6.08 13.53 11.99
C ALA A 164 -4.85 14.46 11.97
N LEU A 165 -5.05 15.76 11.72
CA LEU A 165 -3.99 16.77 11.79
C LEU A 165 -3.40 16.88 13.19
N ASN A 166 -4.24 16.93 14.24
CA ASN A 166 -3.77 17.00 15.63
C ASN A 166 -2.92 15.79 16.01
N MET A 167 -3.32 14.57 15.59
CA MET A 167 -2.51 13.38 15.80
C MET A 167 -1.14 13.51 15.12
N ALA A 168 -1.10 13.95 13.86
CA ALA A 168 0.15 14.16 13.12
C ALA A 168 1.07 15.17 13.82
N LEU A 169 0.53 16.30 14.25
CA LEU A 169 1.26 17.34 14.97
C LEU A 169 1.81 16.84 16.31
N HIS A 170 0.98 16.12 17.09
CA HIS A 170 1.41 15.56 18.36
C HIS A 170 2.53 14.53 18.21
N THR A 171 2.42 13.68 17.19
CA THR A 171 3.37 12.59 16.92
C THR A 171 4.69 13.11 16.35
N ARG A 172 4.64 14.09 15.46
CA ARG A 172 5.81 14.52 14.67
C ARG A 172 6.43 15.83 15.16
N ARG A 173 5.67 16.72 15.79
CA ARG A 173 6.09 18.03 16.33
C ARG A 173 6.95 18.83 15.35
N PRO A 174 6.48 19.07 14.11
CA PRO A 174 7.25 19.82 13.12
C PRO A 174 7.38 21.28 13.53
N GLU A 175 8.52 21.91 13.23
CA GLU A 175 8.68 23.36 13.37
C GLU A 175 7.85 24.13 12.34
N SER A 176 7.76 23.60 11.13
CA SER A 176 6.93 24.10 10.05
C SER A 176 6.65 22.96 9.08
N VAL A 177 5.42 22.87 8.59
CA VAL A 177 5.01 21.85 7.61
C VAL A 177 3.99 22.42 6.64
N ILE A 178 4.08 22.05 5.37
CA ILE A 178 3.02 22.28 4.39
C ILE A 178 2.04 21.10 4.49
N HIS A 179 0.76 21.41 4.73
CA HIS A 179 -0.33 20.43 4.71
C HIS A 179 -1.14 20.62 3.44
N HIS A 180 -1.00 19.70 2.51
CA HIS A 180 -1.65 19.74 1.21
C HIS A 180 -2.84 18.79 1.16
N SER A 181 -3.99 19.29 0.67
CA SER A 181 -5.23 18.53 0.52
C SER A 181 -5.96 18.95 -0.77
N ASP A 182 -7.04 18.23 -1.08
CA ASP A 182 -8.02 18.70 -2.05
C ASP A 182 -8.79 19.94 -1.52
N GLN A 183 -9.65 20.53 -2.37
CA GLN A 183 -10.53 21.64 -1.98
C GLN A 183 -11.86 21.16 -1.35
N GLY A 184 -11.85 20.03 -0.66
CA GLY A 184 -13.02 19.54 0.06
C GLY A 184 -13.52 20.56 1.10
N SER A 185 -14.84 20.57 1.35
CA SER A 185 -15.48 21.51 2.29
C SER A 185 -14.91 21.41 3.72
N GLN A 186 -14.36 20.27 4.09
CA GLN A 186 -13.77 20.03 5.40
C GLN A 186 -12.44 20.78 5.56
N TYR A 187 -11.60 20.80 4.53
CA TYR A 187 -10.30 21.48 4.52
C TYR A 187 -10.43 22.98 4.29
N THR A 188 -11.49 23.44 3.61
CA THR A 188 -11.80 24.87 3.40
C THR A 188 -12.60 25.48 4.57
N SER A 189 -12.88 24.72 5.63
CA SER A 189 -13.62 25.21 6.79
C SER A 189 -12.80 26.23 7.59
N VAL A 190 -13.50 27.21 8.19
CA VAL A 190 -12.89 28.21 9.07
C VAL A 190 -12.17 27.54 10.26
N ALA A 191 -12.77 26.48 10.82
CA ALA A 191 -12.19 25.75 11.94
C ALA A 191 -10.85 25.10 11.59
N PHE A 192 -10.75 24.48 10.41
CA PHE A 192 -9.50 23.89 9.94
C PHE A 192 -8.42 24.95 9.68
N GLY A 193 -8.79 26.06 9.00
CA GLY A 193 -7.86 27.17 8.74
C GLY A 193 -7.31 27.77 10.05
N LYS A 194 -8.19 28.04 11.02
CA LYS A 194 -7.78 28.54 12.36
C LYS A 194 -6.84 27.55 13.05
N ARG A 195 -7.13 26.25 12.99
CA ARG A 195 -6.26 25.25 13.59
C ARG A 195 -4.88 25.19 12.93
N CYS A 196 -4.79 25.31 11.62
CA CYS A 196 -3.51 25.42 10.93
C CYS A 196 -2.70 26.64 11.39
N GLU A 197 -3.35 27.81 11.51
CA GLU A 197 -2.71 29.05 11.98
C GLU A 197 -2.18 28.90 13.40
N GLU A 198 -2.98 28.39 14.33
CA GLU A 198 -2.60 28.15 15.72
C GLU A 198 -1.36 27.26 15.86
N MET A 199 -1.19 26.32 14.95
CA MET A 199 -0.13 25.31 15.01
C MET A 199 1.04 25.58 14.04
N GLY A 200 1.08 26.73 13.37
CA GLY A 200 2.13 27.06 12.41
C GLY A 200 2.16 26.17 11.16
N VAL A 201 1.06 25.50 10.83
CA VAL A 201 0.91 24.67 9.65
C VAL A 201 0.56 25.57 8.45
N LYS A 202 1.21 25.36 7.32
CA LYS A 202 0.94 26.08 6.06
C LYS A 202 -0.07 25.28 5.24
N PRO A 203 -1.35 25.65 5.20
CA PRO A 203 -2.32 24.95 4.35
C PRO A 203 -2.01 25.21 2.88
N SER A 204 -2.13 24.17 2.08
CA SER A 204 -2.00 24.20 0.62
C SER A 204 -3.12 23.37 0.01
N MET A 205 -3.70 23.84 -1.07
CA MET A 205 -4.79 23.14 -1.75
C MET A 205 -4.53 23.08 -3.24
N GLY A 206 -4.76 21.91 -3.82
CA GLY A 206 -4.65 21.69 -5.25
C GLY A 206 -5.67 22.49 -6.05
N THR A 207 -5.52 22.50 -7.37
CA THR A 207 -6.45 23.13 -8.28
C THR A 207 -7.70 22.26 -8.49
N VAL A 208 -8.81 22.88 -8.84
CA VAL A 208 -10.08 22.15 -9.01
C VAL A 208 -10.04 21.25 -10.23
N GLY A 209 -10.35 19.98 -10.04
CA GLY A 209 -10.50 19.03 -11.13
C GLY A 209 -9.19 18.42 -11.65
N ASP A 210 -8.07 18.64 -10.97
CA ASP A 210 -6.80 18.02 -11.33
C ASP A 210 -6.57 16.75 -10.49
N ALA A 211 -6.70 15.59 -11.15
CA ALA A 211 -6.47 14.28 -10.54
C ALA A 211 -5.02 14.06 -10.05
N TYR A 212 -4.08 14.91 -10.44
CA TYR A 212 -2.69 14.82 -10.01
C TYR A 212 -2.41 15.53 -8.70
N ASP A 213 -3.27 16.44 -8.28
CA ASP A 213 -3.04 17.28 -7.11
C ASP A 213 -3.10 16.53 -5.77
N ASN A 214 -3.66 15.32 -5.72
CA ASN A 214 -3.66 14.47 -4.52
C ASN A 214 -3.26 13.02 -4.79
N ALA A 215 -2.56 12.78 -5.89
CA ALA A 215 -2.19 11.43 -6.35
C ALA A 215 -1.48 10.56 -5.30
N MET A 216 -0.82 11.18 -4.33
CA MET A 216 -0.13 10.46 -3.26
C MET A 216 -1.10 9.93 -2.21
N ALA A 217 -2.06 10.71 -1.76
CA ALA A 217 -3.10 10.27 -0.84
C ALA A 217 -4.01 9.24 -1.51
N GLU A 218 -4.38 9.46 -2.78
CA GLU A 218 -5.09 8.46 -3.59
C GLU A 218 -4.31 7.15 -3.71
N SER A 219 -2.98 7.23 -3.89
CA SER A 219 -2.11 6.06 -3.92
C SER A 219 -2.09 5.31 -2.59
N PHE A 220 -2.18 6.01 -1.46
CA PHE A 220 -2.32 5.39 -0.14
C PHE A 220 -3.66 4.67 -0.03
N PHE A 221 -4.78 5.33 -0.35
CA PHE A 221 -6.10 4.70 -0.26
C PHE A 221 -6.25 3.50 -1.18
N ALA A 222 -5.81 3.60 -2.44
CA ALA A 222 -5.80 2.45 -3.33
C ALA A 222 -4.95 1.27 -2.81
N THR A 223 -3.93 1.56 -2.01
CA THR A 223 -3.14 0.53 -1.32
C THR A 223 -3.92 -0.09 -0.17
N LEU A 224 -4.55 0.73 0.68
CA LEU A 224 -5.38 0.29 1.80
C LEU A 224 -6.57 -0.56 1.29
N GLU A 225 -7.22 -0.13 0.23
CA GLU A 225 -8.32 -0.87 -0.41
C GLU A 225 -7.84 -2.24 -0.90
N CYS A 226 -6.82 -2.28 -1.75
CA CYS A 226 -6.31 -3.53 -2.31
C CYS A 226 -5.73 -4.50 -1.28
N GLU A 227 -5.03 -3.98 -0.27
CA GLU A 227 -4.29 -4.81 0.68
C GLU A 227 -5.12 -5.20 1.90
N LEU A 228 -6.21 -4.46 2.21
CA LEU A 228 -7.03 -4.73 3.38
C LEU A 228 -8.54 -4.69 3.09
N ILE A 229 -9.09 -3.55 2.63
CA ILE A 229 -10.54 -3.30 2.66
C ILE A 229 -11.28 -4.25 1.71
N ASP A 230 -10.85 -4.37 0.46
CA ASP A 230 -11.49 -5.18 -0.58
C ASP A 230 -11.35 -6.69 -0.37
N ARG A 231 -10.50 -7.11 0.56
CA ARG A 231 -10.21 -8.52 0.82
C ARG A 231 -11.13 -9.16 1.87
N ARG A 232 -11.93 -8.33 2.55
CA ARG A 232 -12.79 -8.75 3.67
C ARG A 232 -14.16 -8.08 3.61
N SER A 233 -15.13 -8.68 4.28
CA SER A 233 -16.41 -8.05 4.60
C SER A 233 -16.40 -7.60 6.06
N TRP A 234 -16.82 -6.38 6.32
CA TRP A 234 -16.76 -5.76 7.63
C TRP A 234 -18.14 -5.79 8.29
N LYS A 235 -18.31 -6.56 9.36
CA LYS A 235 -19.60 -6.69 10.07
C LYS A 235 -19.93 -5.44 10.87
N SER A 236 -18.93 -4.78 11.45
CA SER A 236 -19.12 -3.58 12.26
C SER A 236 -18.04 -2.53 11.96
N LYS A 237 -18.35 -1.27 12.28
CA LYS A 237 -17.38 -0.16 12.21
C LYS A 237 -16.22 -0.37 13.17
N THR A 238 -16.43 -1.00 14.33
CA THR A 238 -15.38 -1.30 15.29
C THR A 238 -14.39 -2.33 14.75
N GLU A 239 -14.87 -3.36 14.07
CA GLU A 239 -14.02 -4.35 13.42
C GLU A 239 -13.15 -3.71 12.33
N ALA A 240 -13.76 -2.91 11.44
CA ALA A 240 -13.04 -2.21 10.39
C ALA A 240 -12.00 -1.22 10.97
N ARG A 241 -12.38 -0.47 12.02
CA ARG A 241 -11.50 0.48 12.72
C ARG A 241 -10.27 -0.22 13.30
N LEU A 242 -10.46 -1.33 14.01
CA LEU A 242 -9.36 -2.10 14.60
C LEU A 242 -8.44 -2.68 13.53
N ALA A 243 -8.98 -3.22 12.46
CA ALA A 243 -8.20 -3.80 11.38
C ALA A 243 -7.36 -2.74 10.64
N ILE A 244 -7.93 -1.56 10.35
CA ILE A 244 -7.22 -0.45 9.70
C ILE A 244 -6.14 0.09 10.64
N PHE A 245 -6.45 0.28 11.92
CA PHE A 245 -5.47 0.67 12.95
C PHE A 245 -4.27 -0.29 12.95
N THR A 246 -4.54 -1.59 13.07
CA THR A 246 -3.50 -2.62 13.09
C THR A 246 -2.70 -2.62 11.79
N TRP A 247 -3.36 -2.46 10.64
CA TRP A 247 -2.69 -2.41 9.35
C TRP A 247 -1.77 -1.18 9.22
N ILE A 248 -2.20 0.02 9.69
CA ILE A 248 -1.36 1.23 9.65
C ILE A 248 -0.16 1.07 10.59
N GLU A 249 -0.39 0.71 11.86
CA GLU A 249 0.63 0.78 12.90
C GLU A 249 1.57 -0.42 12.92
N SER A 250 1.07 -1.61 12.59
CA SER A 250 1.87 -2.83 12.67
C SER A 250 2.44 -3.29 11.33
N TRP A 251 1.88 -2.83 10.21
CA TRP A 251 2.30 -3.24 8.88
C TRP A 251 2.74 -2.08 7.99
N TYR A 252 1.83 -1.14 7.67
CA TYR A 252 2.08 -0.09 6.68
C TYR A 252 3.26 0.81 7.06
N ASN A 253 3.27 1.33 8.28
CA ASN A 253 4.29 2.27 8.74
C ASN A 253 5.65 1.60 9.03
N PRO A 254 5.74 0.45 9.73
CA PRO A 254 7.03 -0.13 10.12
C PRO A 254 7.64 -1.07 9.08
N LEU A 255 6.84 -1.82 8.32
CA LEU A 255 7.30 -2.98 7.56
C LEU A 255 7.05 -2.91 6.05
N ARG A 256 5.98 -2.20 5.64
CA ARG A 256 5.57 -2.24 4.25
C ARG A 256 6.54 -1.49 3.33
N ARG A 257 6.97 -2.16 2.26
CA ARG A 257 7.85 -1.56 1.25
C ARG A 257 7.13 -0.61 0.31
N HIS A 258 7.77 0.53 0.05
CA HIS A 258 7.24 1.59 -0.79
C HIS A 258 8.10 1.79 -2.06
N SER A 259 7.50 1.53 -3.23
CA SER A 259 8.20 1.68 -4.52
C SER A 259 8.64 3.13 -4.78
N GLY A 260 7.88 4.11 -4.31
CA GLY A 260 8.18 5.54 -4.50
C GLY A 260 9.43 6.04 -3.76
N ILE A 261 9.97 5.26 -2.82
CA ILE A 261 11.21 5.56 -2.09
C ILE A 261 12.24 4.42 -2.23
N GLY A 262 12.21 3.71 -3.36
CA GLY A 262 13.20 2.68 -3.66
C GLY A 262 13.02 1.37 -2.90
N GLN A 263 11.80 1.00 -2.54
CA GLN A 263 11.47 -0.23 -1.79
C GLN A 263 12.05 -0.25 -0.36
N ARG A 264 12.11 0.90 0.25
CA ARG A 264 12.47 1.07 1.67
C ARG A 264 11.24 1.01 2.55
#